data_c424e18435681f4e18190270c100aa21
#
_entry.id   c424e18435681f4e18190270c100aa21
#
_cell.length_a   1.000
_cell.length_b   1.000
_cell.length_c   1.000
_cell.angle_alpha   90.00
_cell.angle_beta   90.00
_cell.angle_gamma   90.00
#
_symmetry.space_group_name_H-M   'P 1'
#
loop_
_entity.id
_entity.type
_entity.pdbx_description
1 polymer ?
#
loop_
_entity_poly.entity_id
_entity_poly.type
_entity_poly.pdbx_seq_one_letter_code
_entity_poly.pdbx_strand_id
1 'polypeptide(L)'
;DTGAQVRNDIAMLSSVSGWTVGNGGSIFNYAVGNYAASGTFESEVIDSSAAGASWDTAVWTEVLTTGSDLTIAVRTGETATPDGGWSAWSSEVTTPAGSSLSVANGRYLQYRATLTRGTTPTETPELLDISITSGQVVVTTDLLAVDHVNASDIWAGGSSGKIIHYNGTIWAEIIDLGTPAVQGIDMVSATDGWAVGASGKIYHYNGATWSE
;
A
#
# COMPACT_ATOMS: atom_id res chain seq x y z
N ASP A 1 -18.45 -9.92 -28.67
CA ASP A 1 -18.29 -11.29 -28.15
C ASP A 1 -17.77 -11.18 -26.73
N THR A 2 -18.69 -11.08 -25.78
CA THR A 2 -18.33 -11.06 -24.35
C THR A 2 -17.93 -12.48 -23.98
N GLY A 3 -16.63 -12.73 -23.88
CA GLY A 3 -16.08 -13.99 -23.44
C GLY A 3 -16.84 -14.51 -22.23
N ALA A 4 -17.30 -15.78 -22.29
CA ALA A 4 -18.10 -16.40 -21.25
C ALA A 4 -17.32 -16.36 -19.93
N GLN A 5 -17.71 -15.46 -19.04
CA GLN A 5 -17.21 -15.43 -17.67
C GLN A 5 -17.70 -16.68 -16.95
N VAL A 6 -16.78 -17.47 -16.45
CA VAL A 6 -17.13 -18.64 -15.64
C VAL A 6 -17.69 -18.14 -14.32
N ARG A 7 -18.96 -18.36 -14.10
CA ARG A 7 -19.65 -18.04 -12.84
C ARG A 7 -19.54 -19.21 -11.90
N ASN A 8 -19.01 -18.99 -10.71
CA ASN A 8 -18.73 -20.06 -9.76
C ASN A 8 -19.87 -20.32 -8.79
N ASP A 9 -20.71 -19.31 -8.53
CA ASP A 9 -21.88 -19.45 -7.66
C ASP A 9 -22.90 -18.34 -7.93
N ILE A 10 -24.16 -18.58 -7.53
CA ILE A 10 -25.25 -17.64 -7.65
C ILE A 10 -26.12 -17.66 -6.39
N ALA A 11 -26.31 -16.51 -5.76
CA ALA A 11 -27.22 -16.31 -4.65
C ALA A 11 -28.40 -15.46 -5.09
N MET A 12 -29.59 -16.05 -5.19
CA MET A 12 -30.81 -15.33 -5.55
C MET A 12 -31.50 -14.83 -4.29
N LEU A 13 -31.71 -13.52 -4.20
CA LEU A 13 -32.47 -12.86 -3.13
C LEU A 13 -33.99 -12.86 -3.44
N SER A 14 -34.32 -12.90 -4.72
CA SER A 14 -35.71 -13.00 -5.22
C SER A 14 -35.69 -13.51 -6.65
N SER A 15 -36.88 -13.72 -7.26
CA SER A 15 -36.99 -14.09 -8.68
C SER A 15 -36.48 -13.03 -9.65
N VAL A 16 -36.17 -11.80 -9.15
CA VAL A 16 -35.77 -10.64 -9.96
C VAL A 16 -34.43 -10.02 -9.53
N SER A 17 -33.77 -10.54 -8.50
CA SER A 17 -32.48 -10.05 -8.06
C SER A 17 -31.64 -11.16 -7.43
N GLY A 18 -30.35 -11.12 -7.68
CA GLY A 18 -29.38 -12.05 -7.13
C GLY A 18 -27.95 -11.58 -7.39
N TRP A 19 -27.00 -12.28 -6.80
CA TRP A 19 -25.59 -12.04 -6.97
C TRP A 19 -24.91 -13.26 -7.57
N THR A 20 -24.01 -13.03 -8.50
CA THR A 20 -23.14 -14.10 -9.01
C THR A 20 -21.70 -13.74 -8.76
N VAL A 21 -20.89 -14.72 -8.37
CA VAL A 21 -19.44 -14.58 -8.25
C VAL A 21 -18.75 -15.34 -9.39
N GLY A 22 -17.71 -14.76 -9.93
CA GLY A 22 -16.92 -15.33 -11.01
C GLY A 22 -15.45 -15.45 -10.64
N ASN A 23 -14.66 -16.08 -11.50
CA ASN A 23 -13.21 -16.15 -11.34
C ASN A 23 -12.59 -14.76 -11.31
N GLY A 24 -11.52 -14.59 -10.53
CA GLY A 24 -10.83 -13.33 -10.39
C GLY A 24 -11.52 -12.32 -9.45
N GLY A 25 -12.44 -12.78 -8.58
CA GLY A 25 -13.11 -11.89 -7.61
C GLY A 25 -14.23 -11.04 -8.24
N SER A 26 -14.67 -11.36 -9.44
CA SER A 26 -15.77 -10.66 -10.11
C SER A 26 -17.10 -10.94 -9.40
N ILE A 27 -17.82 -9.90 -9.02
CA ILE A 27 -19.16 -9.98 -8.44
C ILE A 27 -20.13 -9.28 -9.40
N PHE A 28 -21.18 -10.00 -9.79
CA PHE A 28 -22.21 -9.44 -10.64
C PHE A 28 -23.54 -9.44 -9.89
N ASN A 29 -24.23 -8.31 -9.93
CA ASN A 29 -25.63 -8.24 -9.52
C ASN A 29 -26.51 -8.61 -10.71
N TYR A 30 -27.42 -9.55 -10.52
CA TYR A 30 -28.50 -9.80 -11.46
C TYR A 30 -29.77 -9.13 -10.93
N ALA A 31 -30.21 -8.10 -11.61
CA ALA A 31 -31.51 -7.49 -11.37
C ALA A 31 -32.27 -7.37 -12.70
N VAL A 32 -33.48 -7.89 -12.73
CA VAL A 32 -34.38 -7.56 -13.84
C VAL A 32 -34.97 -6.18 -13.55
N GLY A 33 -34.26 -5.18 -14.05
CA GLY A 33 -34.73 -3.81 -13.96
C GLY A 33 -33.65 -2.77 -13.68
N ASN A 34 -33.08 -2.72 -12.48
CA ASN A 34 -32.17 -1.64 -12.11
C ASN A 34 -31.07 -2.13 -11.17
N TYR A 35 -29.84 -1.65 -11.36
CA TYR A 35 -28.79 -1.78 -10.37
C TYR A 35 -29.12 -1.00 -9.09
N ALA A 36 -28.60 -1.43 -7.94
CA ALA A 36 -28.64 -0.65 -6.72
C ALA A 36 -27.99 0.74 -6.91
N ALA A 37 -28.37 1.73 -6.13
CA ALA A 37 -27.80 3.08 -6.24
C ALA A 37 -26.30 3.11 -5.97
N SER A 38 -25.84 2.26 -5.05
CA SER A 38 -24.42 2.03 -4.79
C SER A 38 -24.20 0.62 -4.23
N GLY A 39 -22.95 0.18 -4.29
CA GLY A 39 -22.47 -1.08 -3.71
C GLY A 39 -21.00 -0.99 -3.38
N THR A 40 -20.52 -1.85 -2.48
CA THR A 40 -19.10 -1.93 -2.11
C THR A 40 -18.57 -3.31 -2.38
N PHE A 41 -17.30 -3.38 -2.77
CA PHE A 41 -16.51 -4.59 -2.88
C PHE A 41 -15.30 -4.45 -1.97
N GLU A 42 -15.01 -5.46 -1.16
CA GLU A 42 -13.78 -5.54 -0.37
C GLU A 42 -12.88 -6.64 -0.96
N SER A 43 -11.62 -6.33 -1.17
CA SER A 43 -10.64 -7.27 -1.71
C SER A 43 -10.29 -8.37 -0.70
N GLU A 44 -9.63 -9.42 -1.18
CA GLU A 44 -8.81 -10.25 -0.30
C GLU A 44 -7.66 -9.40 0.30
N VAL A 45 -7.06 -9.94 1.36
CA VAL A 45 -5.92 -9.29 2.02
C VAL A 45 -4.67 -9.48 1.15
N ILE A 46 -4.00 -8.39 0.87
CA ILE A 46 -2.75 -8.32 0.09
C ILE A 46 -1.58 -8.31 1.08
N ASP A 47 -0.62 -9.21 0.90
CA ASP A 47 0.60 -9.29 1.71
C ASP A 47 1.77 -8.63 0.97
N SER A 48 2.33 -7.57 1.53
CA SER A 48 3.56 -6.94 1.02
C SER A 48 4.81 -7.78 1.28
N SER A 49 4.70 -8.82 2.10
CA SER A 49 5.81 -9.62 2.64
C SER A 49 6.76 -8.83 3.58
N ALA A 50 6.40 -7.59 3.92
CA ALA A 50 7.24 -6.67 4.71
C ALA A 50 6.46 -6.10 5.90
N ALA A 51 6.88 -6.38 7.12
CA ALA A 51 6.30 -5.75 8.31
C ALA A 51 6.48 -4.23 8.25
N GLY A 52 5.44 -3.49 8.59
CA GLY A 52 5.48 -2.02 8.58
C GLY A 52 5.62 -1.39 7.19
N ALA A 53 5.28 -2.10 6.12
CA ALA A 53 5.33 -1.56 4.78
C ALA A 53 4.49 -0.29 4.64
N SER A 54 5.01 0.71 3.95
CA SER A 54 4.19 1.84 3.49
C SER A 54 3.39 1.43 2.26
N TRP A 55 2.25 2.07 2.07
CA TRP A 55 1.40 1.88 0.91
C TRP A 55 1.12 3.25 0.31
N ASP A 56 1.69 3.50 -0.87
CA ASP A 56 1.87 4.87 -1.36
C ASP A 56 0.82 5.28 -2.37
N THR A 57 0.55 4.42 -3.36
CA THR A 57 -0.25 4.83 -4.52
C THR A 57 -1.19 3.73 -4.97
N ALA A 58 -2.43 4.08 -5.26
CA ALA A 58 -3.37 3.24 -5.99
C ALA A 58 -3.55 3.76 -7.41
N VAL A 59 -3.47 2.87 -8.37
CA VAL A 59 -3.76 3.11 -9.80
C VAL A 59 -4.78 2.07 -10.22
N TRP A 60 -5.84 2.48 -10.92
CA TRP A 60 -6.84 1.54 -11.41
C TRP A 60 -7.37 1.94 -12.77
N THR A 61 -8.00 0.98 -13.44
CA THR A 61 -8.72 1.19 -14.68
C THR A 61 -10.21 0.97 -14.41
N GLU A 62 -11.01 1.93 -14.83
CA GLU A 62 -12.46 1.91 -14.63
C GLU A 62 -13.22 2.23 -15.91
N VAL A 63 -14.47 1.79 -15.98
CA VAL A 63 -15.43 2.23 -16.95
C VAL A 63 -16.55 2.94 -16.21
N LEU A 64 -16.72 4.22 -16.48
CA LEU A 64 -17.80 5.03 -15.90
C LEU A 64 -18.91 5.26 -16.93
N THR A 65 -20.14 5.25 -16.43
CA THR A 65 -21.31 5.68 -17.18
C THR A 65 -21.72 7.08 -16.74
N THR A 66 -22.65 7.70 -17.46
CA THR A 66 -23.03 9.09 -17.17
C THR A 66 -23.53 9.28 -15.73
N GLY A 67 -22.75 10.04 -14.96
CA GLY A 67 -23.03 10.36 -13.56
C GLY A 67 -22.76 9.22 -12.58
N SER A 68 -22.10 8.13 -13.01
CA SER A 68 -21.59 7.11 -12.10
C SER A 68 -20.22 7.51 -11.53
N ASP A 69 -19.83 6.89 -10.45
CA ASP A 69 -18.57 7.12 -9.76
C ASP A 69 -18.00 5.83 -9.18
N LEU A 70 -16.67 5.76 -9.09
CA LEU A 70 -15.95 4.68 -8.45
C LEU A 70 -14.86 5.28 -7.56
N THR A 71 -14.84 4.88 -6.30
CA THR A 71 -13.85 5.34 -5.32
C THR A 71 -13.17 4.17 -4.64
N ILE A 72 -11.93 4.37 -4.21
CA ILE A 72 -11.14 3.36 -3.51
C ILE A 72 -10.77 3.87 -2.11
N ALA A 73 -10.98 3.05 -1.10
CA ALA A 73 -10.44 3.22 0.24
C ALA A 73 -9.58 2.02 0.60
N VAL A 74 -8.61 2.20 1.48
CA VAL A 74 -7.70 1.14 1.94
C VAL A 74 -7.64 1.10 3.45
N ARG A 75 -7.29 -0.07 3.99
CA ARG A 75 -6.90 -0.27 5.39
C ARG A 75 -5.72 -1.21 5.48
N THR A 76 -4.96 -1.12 6.56
CA THR A 76 -3.71 -1.87 6.75
C THR A 76 -3.64 -2.47 8.15
N GLY A 77 -2.82 -3.51 8.29
CA GLY A 77 -2.54 -4.16 9.56
C GLY A 77 -1.30 -5.05 9.50
N GLU A 78 -0.93 -5.60 10.66
CA GLU A 78 0.22 -6.51 10.80
C GLU A 78 -0.18 -7.98 10.83
N THR A 79 -1.46 -8.29 10.81
CA THR A 79 -2.02 -9.66 10.83
C THR A 79 -2.70 -9.98 9.51
N ALA A 80 -2.57 -11.24 9.04
CA ALA A 80 -3.16 -11.69 7.77
C ALA A 80 -4.69 -11.69 7.77
N THR A 81 -5.32 -11.59 8.93
CA THR A 81 -6.76 -11.49 9.06
C THR A 81 -7.09 -10.15 9.71
N PRO A 82 -7.97 -9.33 9.11
CA PRO A 82 -8.39 -8.08 9.72
C PRO A 82 -8.96 -8.27 11.11
N ASP A 83 -8.41 -7.55 12.07
CA ASP A 83 -8.77 -7.57 13.48
C ASP A 83 -8.82 -6.16 14.07
N GLY A 84 -8.94 -6.03 15.39
CA GLY A 84 -8.97 -4.74 16.09
C GLY A 84 -7.66 -3.94 16.05
N GLY A 85 -6.56 -4.54 15.56
CA GLY A 85 -5.26 -3.88 15.36
C GLY A 85 -5.10 -3.28 13.95
N TRP A 86 -6.02 -3.55 13.03
CA TRP A 86 -6.02 -2.93 11.72
C TRP A 86 -6.44 -1.46 11.78
N SER A 87 -5.92 -0.66 10.87
CA SER A 87 -6.36 0.74 10.72
C SER A 87 -7.85 0.82 10.37
N ALA A 88 -8.47 1.95 10.65
CA ALA A 88 -9.73 2.30 9.99
C ALA A 88 -9.51 2.41 8.48
N TRP A 89 -10.61 2.33 7.71
CA TRP A 89 -10.57 2.66 6.29
C TRP A 89 -10.07 4.09 6.08
N SER A 90 -9.19 4.29 5.12
CA SER A 90 -8.73 5.62 4.71
C SER A 90 -9.88 6.46 4.16
N SER A 91 -9.65 7.74 3.95
CA SER A 91 -10.50 8.53 3.04
C SER A 91 -10.51 7.90 1.65
N GLU A 92 -11.63 7.99 0.97
CA GLU A 92 -11.77 7.52 -0.40
C GLU A 92 -10.94 8.37 -1.36
N VAL A 93 -10.26 7.72 -2.30
CA VAL A 93 -9.54 8.36 -3.40
C VAL A 93 -10.30 8.14 -4.71
N THR A 94 -10.23 9.12 -5.60
CA THR A 94 -11.09 9.24 -6.79
C THR A 94 -10.32 9.39 -8.09
N THR A 95 -8.98 9.39 -8.08
CA THR A 95 -8.17 9.64 -9.28
C THR A 95 -7.51 8.33 -9.75
N PRO A 96 -8.03 7.71 -10.81
CA PRO A 96 -7.55 6.40 -11.26
C PRO A 96 -6.10 6.39 -11.77
N ALA A 97 -5.61 7.51 -12.30
CA ALA A 97 -4.26 7.61 -12.87
C ALA A 97 -3.12 7.64 -11.83
N GLY A 98 -3.45 7.58 -10.53
CA GLY A 98 -2.51 7.54 -9.42
C GLY A 98 -2.97 8.43 -8.27
N SER A 99 -3.57 7.81 -7.27
CA SER A 99 -3.95 8.46 -6.03
C SER A 99 -2.98 8.11 -4.92
N SER A 100 -2.44 9.12 -4.23
CA SER A 100 -1.67 8.91 -3.01
C SER A 100 -2.57 8.40 -1.90
N LEU A 101 -2.11 7.35 -1.24
CA LEU A 101 -2.82 6.74 -0.12
C LEU A 101 -2.36 7.37 1.19
N SER A 102 -3.32 7.72 2.04
CA SER A 102 -3.06 8.19 3.41
C SER A 102 -3.57 7.16 4.40
N VAL A 103 -2.74 6.18 4.70
CA VAL A 103 -3.04 5.07 5.59
C VAL A 103 -1.80 4.76 6.46
N ALA A 104 -2.00 4.17 7.62
CA ALA A 104 -0.89 3.74 8.47
C ALA A 104 -0.05 2.66 7.75
N ASN A 105 1.23 2.56 8.09
CA ASN A 105 2.06 1.46 7.62
C ASN A 105 1.52 0.14 8.17
N GLY A 106 1.73 -0.95 7.41
CA GLY A 106 1.34 -2.29 7.82
C GLY A 106 1.74 -3.32 6.78
N ARG A 107 2.03 -4.54 7.20
CA ARG A 107 2.40 -5.63 6.30
C ARG A 107 1.29 -5.96 5.30
N TYR A 108 0.06 -5.94 5.78
CA TYR A 108 -1.11 -6.33 5.01
C TYR A 108 -1.97 -5.13 4.66
N LEU A 109 -2.56 -5.18 3.48
CA LEU A 109 -3.52 -4.19 3.00
C LEU A 109 -4.78 -4.89 2.49
N GLN A 110 -5.89 -4.22 2.66
CA GLN A 110 -7.15 -4.54 1.99
C GLN A 110 -7.73 -3.26 1.39
N TYR A 111 -8.23 -3.33 0.16
CA TYR A 111 -8.95 -2.20 -0.42
C TYR A 111 -10.45 -2.45 -0.47
N ARG A 112 -11.20 -1.37 -0.48
CA ARG A 112 -12.64 -1.35 -0.71
C ARG A 112 -12.93 -0.43 -1.88
N ALA A 113 -13.58 -0.95 -2.92
CA ALA A 113 -14.14 -0.17 -4.00
C ALA A 113 -15.60 0.15 -3.69
N THR A 114 -15.96 1.42 -3.78
CA THR A 114 -17.34 1.88 -3.72
C THR A 114 -17.78 2.27 -5.13
N LEU A 115 -18.81 1.58 -5.63
CA LEU A 115 -19.37 1.79 -6.95
C LEU A 115 -20.70 2.51 -6.81
N THR A 116 -20.81 3.70 -7.36
CA THR A 116 -22.03 4.51 -7.34
C THR A 116 -22.62 4.58 -8.74
N ARG A 117 -23.83 4.09 -8.90
CA ARG A 117 -24.56 4.11 -10.16
C ARG A 117 -24.87 5.55 -10.60
N GLY A 118 -24.80 5.77 -11.91
CA GLY A 118 -25.19 7.03 -12.52
C GLY A 118 -26.71 7.21 -12.68
N THR A 119 -27.07 8.06 -13.62
CA THR A 119 -28.47 8.43 -13.89
C THR A 119 -29.26 7.33 -14.59
N THR A 120 -28.57 6.42 -15.30
CA THR A 120 -29.18 5.28 -16.00
C THR A 120 -29.27 4.07 -15.07
N PRO A 121 -30.46 3.65 -14.64
CA PRO A 121 -30.58 2.57 -13.64
C PRO A 121 -30.08 1.21 -14.10
N THR A 122 -29.96 0.98 -15.39
CA THR A 122 -29.53 -0.29 -16.01
C THR A 122 -28.03 -0.35 -16.26
N GLU A 123 -27.28 0.69 -15.87
CA GLU A 123 -25.84 0.79 -16.03
C GLU A 123 -25.16 0.96 -14.67
N THR A 124 -23.94 0.40 -14.52
CA THR A 124 -23.12 0.50 -13.31
C THR A 124 -21.68 0.80 -13.71
N PRO A 125 -20.87 1.47 -12.88
CA PRO A 125 -19.44 1.57 -13.12
C PRO A 125 -18.80 0.18 -12.99
N GLU A 126 -17.65 0.00 -13.62
CA GLU A 126 -16.86 -1.23 -13.57
C GLU A 126 -15.43 -0.90 -13.13
N LEU A 127 -14.90 -1.64 -12.16
CA LEU A 127 -13.47 -1.71 -11.85
C LEU A 127 -12.86 -2.84 -12.68
N LEU A 128 -11.97 -2.49 -13.62
CA LEU A 128 -11.37 -3.48 -14.52
C LEU A 128 -10.06 -4.03 -13.96
N ASP A 129 -9.25 -3.17 -13.36
CA ASP A 129 -7.96 -3.51 -12.80
C ASP A 129 -7.59 -2.53 -11.70
N ILE A 130 -6.80 -2.98 -10.71
CA ILE A 130 -6.23 -2.12 -9.67
C ILE A 130 -4.84 -2.60 -9.30
N SER A 131 -3.92 -1.66 -9.20
CA SER A 131 -2.57 -1.85 -8.71
C SER A 131 -2.33 -0.93 -7.52
N ILE A 132 -1.89 -1.49 -6.41
CA ILE A 132 -1.52 -0.73 -5.21
C ILE A 132 -0.04 -0.96 -4.96
N THR A 133 0.71 0.12 -4.95
CA THR A 133 2.16 0.08 -4.76
C THR A 133 2.49 0.21 -3.28
N SER A 134 3.19 -0.79 -2.76
CA SER A 134 3.88 -0.64 -1.47
C SER A 134 5.15 0.16 -1.70
N GLY A 135 5.35 1.22 -0.90
CA GLY A 135 6.52 2.06 -1.04
C GLY A 135 7.78 1.33 -0.66
N GLN A 136 8.73 1.32 -1.57
CA GLN A 136 10.13 1.25 -1.19
C GLN A 136 10.61 2.68 -0.97
N VAL A 137 11.41 2.90 0.06
CA VAL A 137 12.10 4.18 0.20
C VAL A 137 12.94 4.41 -1.04
N VAL A 138 12.51 5.32 -1.89
CA VAL A 138 13.33 5.77 -3.02
C VAL A 138 14.38 6.71 -2.44
N VAL A 139 15.58 6.18 -2.26
CA VAL A 139 16.72 7.00 -1.86
C VAL A 139 17.12 7.84 -3.06
N THR A 140 16.84 9.15 -3.01
CA THR A 140 17.20 10.11 -4.06
C THR A 140 18.58 10.75 -3.86
N THR A 141 19.32 10.30 -2.84
CA THR A 141 20.65 10.79 -2.49
C THR A 141 21.70 9.72 -2.74
N ASP A 142 22.92 10.14 -3.06
CA ASP A 142 24.03 9.20 -3.20
C ASP A 142 24.32 8.50 -1.88
N LEU A 143 24.38 7.17 -1.89
CA LEU A 143 24.86 6.37 -0.77
C LEU A 143 26.38 6.27 -0.84
N LEU A 144 27.05 6.56 0.25
CA LEU A 144 28.51 6.72 0.32
C LEU A 144 29.16 5.65 1.18
N ALA A 145 28.42 5.06 2.11
CA ALA A 145 28.92 4.05 3.03
C ALA A 145 27.85 2.98 3.26
N VAL A 146 28.28 1.75 3.51
CA VAL A 146 27.40 0.64 3.88
C VAL A 146 28.12 -0.27 4.86
N ASP A 147 27.37 -0.77 5.85
CA ASP A 147 27.80 -1.82 6.76
C ASP A 147 26.63 -2.68 7.20
N HIS A 148 26.89 -3.84 7.82
CA HIS A 148 25.86 -4.78 8.18
C HIS A 148 26.17 -5.51 9.49
N VAL A 149 25.16 -5.73 10.29
CA VAL A 149 25.22 -6.62 11.44
C VAL A 149 25.06 -8.11 10.98
N ASN A 150 24.13 -8.32 10.04
CA ASN A 150 23.86 -9.61 9.39
C ASN A 150 23.09 -9.37 8.07
N ALA A 151 22.73 -10.45 7.36
CA ALA A 151 22.04 -10.39 6.08
C ALA A 151 20.65 -9.72 6.13
N SER A 152 20.07 -9.56 7.31
CA SER A 152 18.76 -8.93 7.53
C SER A 152 18.85 -7.60 8.29
N ASP A 153 20.05 -7.08 8.48
CA ASP A 153 20.31 -5.86 9.25
C ASP A 153 21.50 -5.13 8.61
N ILE A 154 21.18 -4.22 7.67
CA ILE A 154 22.16 -3.52 6.84
C ILE A 154 21.88 -2.02 6.94
N TRP A 155 22.93 -1.25 7.13
CA TRP A 155 22.87 0.20 7.30
C TRP A 155 23.63 0.89 6.18
N ALA A 156 23.11 1.97 5.63
CA ALA A 156 23.82 2.76 4.64
C ALA A 156 23.70 4.25 4.93
N GLY A 157 24.82 4.93 4.84
CA GLY A 157 24.95 6.37 4.99
C GLY A 157 25.12 7.05 3.64
N GLY A 158 24.58 8.26 3.49
CA GLY A 158 24.61 8.96 2.22
C GLY A 158 24.81 10.46 2.31
N SER A 159 24.75 11.10 1.15
CA SER A 159 24.79 12.57 1.05
C SER A 159 23.62 13.19 1.80
N SER A 160 23.79 14.46 2.19
CA SER A 160 22.80 15.21 2.99
C SER A 160 22.46 14.60 4.35
N GLY A 161 23.40 13.85 4.96
CA GLY A 161 23.24 13.29 6.31
C GLY A 161 22.22 12.18 6.42
N LYS A 162 21.85 11.55 5.31
CA LYS A 162 20.86 10.46 5.30
C LYS A 162 21.45 9.16 5.78
N ILE A 163 20.73 8.47 6.67
CA ILE A 163 20.99 7.07 7.04
C ILE A 163 19.74 6.25 6.75
N ILE A 164 19.90 5.16 6.02
CA ILE A 164 18.86 4.18 5.76
C ILE A 164 19.23 2.84 6.36
N HIS A 165 18.23 2.08 6.74
CA HIS A 165 18.36 0.78 7.36
C HIS A 165 17.50 -0.27 6.65
N TYR A 166 18.12 -1.41 6.31
CA TYR A 166 17.42 -2.62 5.86
C TYR A 166 17.15 -3.52 7.06
N ASN A 167 15.90 -3.80 7.34
CA ASN A 167 15.45 -4.60 8.49
C ASN A 167 15.20 -6.07 8.15
N GLY A 168 15.76 -6.56 7.03
CA GLY A 168 15.52 -7.91 6.53
C GLY A 168 14.37 -8.00 5.53
N THR A 169 13.62 -6.93 5.32
CA THR A 169 12.44 -6.91 4.46
C THR A 169 12.39 -5.66 3.58
N ILE A 170 12.56 -4.50 4.16
CA ILE A 170 12.54 -3.21 3.44
C ILE A 170 13.71 -2.33 3.87
N TRP A 171 14.10 -1.43 2.96
CA TRP A 171 14.91 -0.29 3.29
C TRP A 171 14.01 0.84 3.78
N ALA A 172 14.28 1.40 4.94
CA ALA A 172 13.58 2.55 5.49
C ALA A 172 14.55 3.71 5.73
N GLU A 173 14.12 4.93 5.45
CA GLU A 173 14.85 6.11 5.90
C GLU A 173 14.59 6.29 7.38
N ILE A 174 15.65 6.14 8.17
CA ILE A 174 15.53 6.23 9.62
C ILE A 174 15.84 7.60 10.12
N ILE A 175 16.85 8.28 9.55
CA ILE A 175 17.33 9.57 10.10
C ILE A 175 17.83 10.49 9.00
N ASP A 176 17.47 11.75 9.16
CA ASP A 176 18.08 12.89 8.53
C ASP A 176 18.94 13.61 9.58
N LEU A 177 20.25 13.38 9.57
CA LEU A 177 21.20 14.10 10.42
C LEU A 177 21.45 15.54 9.93
N GLY A 178 20.75 15.94 8.87
CA GLY A 178 21.00 17.18 8.17
C GLY A 178 22.29 17.12 7.34
N THR A 179 22.85 18.26 7.02
CA THR A 179 24.19 18.32 6.45
C THR A 179 25.23 18.27 7.57
N PRO A 180 26.28 17.50 7.49
CA PRO A 180 27.01 16.99 6.33
C PRO A 180 26.71 15.53 5.96
N ALA A 181 27.22 15.11 4.78
CA ALA A 181 27.13 13.74 4.30
C ALA A 181 27.74 12.74 5.28
N VAL A 182 27.10 11.57 5.43
CA VAL A 182 27.64 10.39 6.14
C VAL A 182 28.57 9.66 5.18
N GLN A 183 29.86 9.62 5.49
CA GLN A 183 30.92 9.09 4.64
C GLN A 183 31.44 7.73 5.08
N GLY A 184 31.16 7.33 6.32
CA GLY A 184 31.48 6.03 6.88
C GLY A 184 30.43 5.61 7.88
N ILE A 185 30.17 4.31 7.96
CA ILE A 185 29.27 3.71 8.93
C ILE A 185 29.85 2.36 9.35
N ASP A 186 29.78 2.04 10.63
CA ASP A 186 30.28 0.81 11.23
C ASP A 186 29.34 0.38 12.35
N MET A 187 28.75 -0.79 12.21
CA MET A 187 27.76 -1.34 13.14
C MET A 187 28.41 -2.42 14.01
N VAL A 188 28.52 -2.17 15.30
CA VAL A 188 29.03 -3.14 16.28
C VAL A 188 27.95 -4.21 16.58
N SER A 189 26.69 -3.80 16.62
CA SER A 189 25.54 -4.67 16.87
C SER A 189 24.26 -4.01 16.36
N ALA A 190 23.14 -4.70 16.46
CA ALA A 190 21.82 -4.14 16.14
C ALA A 190 21.43 -2.92 17.00
N THR A 191 22.14 -2.66 18.09
CA THR A 191 21.84 -1.56 19.03
C THR A 191 23.04 -0.65 19.29
N ASP A 192 24.14 -0.82 18.56
CA ASP A 192 25.36 -0.04 18.76
C ASP A 192 26.09 0.12 17.43
N GLY A 193 26.44 1.34 17.06
CA GLY A 193 27.13 1.63 15.84
C GLY A 193 27.64 3.07 15.77
N TRP A 194 28.49 3.33 14.81
CA TRP A 194 29.13 4.64 14.63
C TRP A 194 29.03 5.07 13.17
N ALA A 195 28.86 6.37 12.97
CA ALA A 195 28.95 6.96 11.65
C ALA A 195 29.87 8.18 11.69
N VAL A 196 30.60 8.37 10.61
CA VAL A 196 31.46 9.54 10.43
C VAL A 196 31.04 10.32 9.20
N GLY A 197 31.00 11.63 9.37
CA GLY A 197 30.55 12.52 8.32
C GLY A 197 31.58 13.54 7.90
N ALA A 198 31.27 14.29 6.85
CA ALA A 198 32.07 15.45 6.46
C ALA A 198 32.15 16.46 7.62
N SER A 199 33.16 17.32 7.57
CA SER A 199 33.42 18.35 8.60
C SER A 199 33.79 17.78 9.97
N GLY A 200 34.31 16.54 10.05
CA GLY A 200 34.75 15.91 11.29
C GLY A 200 33.62 15.48 12.23
N LYS A 201 32.43 15.33 11.73
CA LYS A 201 31.27 14.85 12.51
C LYS A 201 31.39 13.37 12.80
N ILE A 202 31.07 12.99 14.04
CA ILE A 202 30.98 11.59 14.51
C ILE A 202 29.64 11.43 15.19
N TYR A 203 28.93 10.37 14.81
CA TYR A 203 27.63 10.04 15.35
C TYR A 203 27.65 8.65 15.97
N HIS A 204 26.94 8.48 17.07
CA HIS A 204 26.77 7.22 17.78
C HIS A 204 25.31 6.78 17.75
N TYR A 205 25.09 5.51 17.40
CA TYR A 205 23.79 4.85 17.49
C TYR A 205 23.68 4.08 18.80
N ASN A 206 22.66 4.34 19.59
CA ASN A 206 22.44 3.74 20.90
C ASN A 206 21.34 2.66 20.92
N GLY A 207 20.95 2.16 19.76
CA GLY A 207 19.85 1.20 19.59
C GLY A 207 18.47 1.86 19.40
N ALA A 208 18.38 3.19 19.52
CA ALA A 208 17.15 3.93 19.33
C ALA A 208 17.34 5.18 18.46
N THR A 209 18.42 5.90 18.67
CA THR A 209 18.71 7.18 17.97
C THR A 209 20.18 7.32 17.67
N TRP A 210 20.47 8.04 16.59
CA TRP A 210 21.80 8.56 16.29
C TRP A 210 21.99 9.93 16.94
N SER A 211 23.11 10.16 17.58
CA SER A 211 23.48 11.44 18.19
C SER A 211 24.94 11.76 17.92
N GLU A 212 25.25 13.06 17.76
CA GLU A 212 26.61 13.59 17.59
C GLU A 212 27.38 13.54 18.91
#